data_9fe344685473e50af78e21d310e462a5
#
_entry.id   9fe344685473e50af78e21d310e462a5
#
_cell.length_a   1.000
_cell.length_b   1.000
_cell.length_c   1.000
_cell.angle_alpha   90.00
_cell.angle_beta   90.00
_cell.angle_gamma   90.00
#
_symmetry.space_group_name_H-M   'P 1'
#
loop_
_entity.id
_entity.type
_entity.pdbx_description
1 polymer ?
#
loop_
_entity_poly.entity_id
_entity_poly.type
_entity_poly.pdbx_seq_one_letter_code
_entity_poly.pdbx_strand_id
1 'polypeptide(L)'
;YTSLHIVEEQATPDGSFPTVKSPNPEEPEALTLALKKAEEVGADIVFGTDPDSDRIGIAVRDLHGKMVLLNGNQTMLMMTKYLLDKWKEKGEKTGHEFIASTIVSTPLMRGLAQGYGVEYKEGLTGFKWIAKMIKDFPNQQFIGGGEESFGFMVGDFVRDKDAETSSLLAMNIAAEAKAKGSSFFKEMLKMYQEFGLYQEHLISVVKKGVSGAEEIAQMMKNLRENPVKTLVGEQVVRIEDYQTSVSRNLLTGEETKIDIPKSNVLIYYTDKGTKAVSYTHLRA
;
A
#
# COMPACT_ATOMS: atom_id res chain seq x y z
N TYR A 1 6.36 -27.63 -6.25
CA TYR A 1 6.60 -27.34 -7.68
C TYR A 1 5.66 -26.21 -8.08
N THR A 2 6.21 -25.19 -8.73
CA THR A 2 5.47 -24.03 -9.23
C THR A 2 5.39 -24.15 -10.75
N SER A 3 4.18 -24.15 -11.31
CA SER A 3 3.99 -23.99 -12.76
C SER A 3 3.78 -22.49 -13.04
N LEU A 4 4.52 -21.96 -14.00
CA LEU A 4 4.41 -20.59 -14.46
C LEU A 4 3.66 -20.55 -15.80
N HIS A 5 2.64 -19.73 -15.87
CA HIS A 5 1.86 -19.49 -17.10
C HIS A 5 1.94 -18.00 -17.44
N ILE A 6 2.32 -17.70 -18.66
CA ILE A 6 2.50 -16.32 -19.13
C ILE A 6 1.30 -15.95 -20.00
N VAL A 7 0.88 -14.70 -19.95
CA VAL A 7 -0.09 -14.12 -20.89
C VAL A 7 0.69 -13.73 -22.15
N GLU A 8 0.62 -14.56 -23.17
CA GLU A 8 1.42 -14.43 -24.41
C GLU A 8 1.19 -13.09 -25.12
N GLU A 9 -0.05 -12.58 -25.08
CA GLU A 9 -0.42 -11.30 -25.68
C GLU A 9 0.25 -10.09 -25.01
N GLN A 10 0.79 -10.28 -23.81
CA GLN A 10 1.48 -9.24 -23.01
C GLN A 10 2.95 -9.57 -22.77
N ALA A 11 3.45 -10.67 -23.30
CA ALA A 11 4.82 -11.13 -23.06
C ALA A 11 5.87 -10.35 -23.87
N THR A 12 5.48 -9.83 -25.04
CA THR A 12 6.37 -9.03 -25.88
C THR A 12 6.15 -7.54 -25.60
N PRO A 13 7.21 -6.77 -25.28
CA PRO A 13 7.10 -5.34 -25.07
C PRO A 13 6.54 -4.62 -26.31
N ASP A 14 5.49 -3.83 -26.12
CA ASP A 14 4.88 -2.98 -27.13
C ASP A 14 4.51 -1.63 -26.51
N GLY A 15 5.18 -0.55 -26.91
CA GLY A 15 4.95 0.79 -26.38
C GLY A 15 3.59 1.41 -26.68
N SER A 16 2.77 0.76 -27.54
CA SER A 16 1.37 1.16 -27.77
C SER A 16 0.39 0.58 -26.77
N PHE A 17 0.81 -0.41 -25.97
CA PHE A 17 -0.01 -1.12 -24.97
C PHE A 17 -1.36 -1.60 -25.52
N PRO A 18 -1.41 -2.38 -26.61
CA PRO A 18 -2.65 -2.65 -27.36
C PRO A 18 -3.70 -3.45 -26.57
N THR A 19 -3.31 -4.09 -25.47
CA THR A 19 -4.17 -4.95 -24.66
C THR A 19 -4.80 -4.24 -23.45
N VAL A 20 -4.38 -3.01 -23.12
CA VAL A 20 -4.83 -2.26 -21.96
C VAL A 20 -4.95 -0.77 -22.29
N LYS A 21 -5.86 -0.05 -21.64
CA LYS A 21 -5.95 1.41 -21.76
C LYS A 21 -4.85 2.13 -20.95
N SER A 22 -4.45 1.50 -19.85
CA SER A 22 -3.40 2.00 -18.96
C SER A 22 -2.64 0.79 -18.41
N PRO A 23 -1.31 0.74 -18.58
CA PRO A 23 -0.48 -0.37 -18.09
C PRO A 23 -0.19 -0.22 -16.59
N ASN A 24 -1.21 0.06 -15.78
CA ASN A 24 -1.10 0.29 -14.35
C ASN A 24 -1.79 -0.86 -13.58
N PRO A 25 -1.07 -1.64 -12.76
CA PRO A 25 -1.64 -2.76 -12.01
C PRO A 25 -2.64 -2.35 -10.93
N GLU A 26 -2.77 -1.06 -10.61
CA GLU A 26 -3.84 -0.53 -9.77
C GLU A 26 -5.22 -0.62 -10.45
N GLU A 27 -5.24 -0.68 -11.78
CA GLU A 27 -6.48 -0.74 -12.56
C GLU A 27 -6.85 -2.20 -12.83
N PRO A 28 -8.02 -2.68 -12.36
CA PRO A 28 -8.44 -4.07 -12.56
C PRO A 28 -8.45 -4.50 -14.04
N GLU A 29 -8.69 -3.56 -14.96
CA GLU A 29 -8.68 -3.80 -16.41
C GLU A 29 -7.31 -4.30 -16.89
N ALA A 30 -6.21 -3.82 -16.32
CA ALA A 30 -4.85 -4.21 -16.69
C ALA A 30 -4.58 -5.71 -16.46
N LEU A 31 -5.26 -6.33 -15.50
CA LEU A 31 -5.10 -7.74 -15.14
C LEU A 31 -6.14 -8.66 -15.79
N THR A 32 -7.03 -8.17 -16.62
CA THR A 32 -8.16 -8.94 -17.17
C THR A 32 -7.70 -10.21 -17.90
N LEU A 33 -6.68 -10.13 -18.75
CA LEU A 33 -6.16 -11.30 -19.48
C LEU A 33 -5.50 -12.31 -18.54
N ALA A 34 -4.76 -11.83 -17.55
CA ALA A 34 -4.11 -12.69 -16.57
C ALA A 34 -5.13 -13.40 -15.66
N LEU A 35 -6.20 -12.70 -15.26
CA LEU A 35 -7.31 -13.31 -14.51
C LEU A 35 -8.03 -14.37 -15.33
N LYS A 36 -8.30 -14.13 -16.61
CA LYS A 36 -8.87 -15.11 -17.52
C LYS A 36 -7.97 -16.35 -17.65
N LYS A 37 -6.67 -16.14 -17.89
CA LYS A 37 -5.69 -17.22 -17.98
C LYS A 37 -5.65 -18.05 -16.68
N ALA A 38 -5.71 -17.37 -15.54
CA ALA A 38 -5.72 -18.04 -14.23
C ALA A 38 -6.91 -18.98 -14.03
N GLU A 39 -8.09 -18.60 -14.50
CA GLU A 39 -9.26 -19.49 -14.46
C GLU A 39 -9.10 -20.70 -15.40
N GLU A 40 -8.54 -20.50 -16.59
CA GLU A 40 -8.30 -21.57 -17.58
C GLU A 40 -7.31 -22.62 -17.04
N VAL A 41 -6.24 -22.22 -16.37
CA VAL A 41 -5.18 -23.12 -15.91
C VAL A 41 -5.31 -23.51 -14.41
N GLY A 42 -6.30 -22.98 -13.70
CA GLY A 42 -6.49 -23.23 -12.28
C GLY A 42 -5.38 -22.65 -11.40
N ALA A 43 -4.85 -21.47 -11.75
CA ALA A 43 -3.76 -20.84 -11.00
C ALA A 43 -4.18 -20.47 -9.57
N ASP A 44 -3.24 -20.53 -8.64
CA ASP A 44 -3.45 -20.14 -7.23
C ASP A 44 -3.28 -18.62 -7.02
N ILE A 45 -2.43 -17.98 -7.84
CA ILE A 45 -2.06 -16.57 -7.73
C ILE A 45 -1.79 -15.98 -9.12
N VAL A 46 -2.05 -14.71 -9.26
CA VAL A 46 -1.81 -13.92 -10.48
C VAL A 46 -0.95 -12.72 -10.13
N PHE A 47 -0.04 -12.37 -11.02
CA PHE A 47 0.77 -11.15 -10.97
C PHE A 47 0.61 -10.33 -12.24
N GLY A 48 0.65 -9.01 -12.09
CA GLY A 48 0.84 -8.08 -13.17
C GLY A 48 1.70 -6.92 -12.70
N THR A 49 2.71 -6.56 -13.49
CA THR A 49 3.59 -5.41 -13.20
C THR A 49 3.25 -4.24 -14.12
N ASP A 50 3.68 -3.04 -13.74
CA ASP A 50 3.76 -1.92 -14.67
C ASP A 50 5.00 -2.06 -15.59
N PRO A 51 5.15 -1.19 -16.61
CA PRO A 51 6.17 -1.37 -17.64
C PRO A 51 7.62 -1.27 -17.15
N ASP A 52 7.87 -0.50 -16.07
CA ASP A 52 9.18 -0.34 -15.45
C ASP A 52 9.42 -1.29 -14.28
N SER A 53 8.48 -2.23 -14.05
CA SER A 53 8.54 -3.31 -13.05
C SER A 53 8.81 -2.81 -11.63
N ASP A 54 8.25 -1.65 -11.26
CA ASP A 54 8.38 -1.13 -9.90
C ASP A 54 7.11 -1.33 -9.04
N ARG A 55 5.98 -1.69 -9.64
CA ARG A 55 4.70 -2.00 -8.98
C ARG A 55 4.18 -3.37 -9.35
N ILE A 56 3.47 -4.00 -8.41
CA ILE A 56 2.90 -5.33 -8.60
C ILE A 56 1.44 -5.39 -8.17
N GLY A 57 0.55 -5.73 -9.10
CA GLY A 57 -0.82 -6.16 -8.81
C GLY A 57 -0.87 -7.65 -8.56
N ILE A 58 -1.58 -8.05 -7.51
CA ILE A 58 -1.71 -9.45 -7.10
C ILE A 58 -3.18 -9.82 -7.01
N ALA A 59 -3.56 -10.95 -7.64
CA ALA A 59 -4.85 -11.56 -7.39
C ALA A 59 -4.67 -12.98 -6.84
N VAL A 60 -5.57 -13.37 -5.94
CA VAL A 60 -5.55 -14.68 -5.25
C VAL A 60 -6.94 -15.26 -5.18
N ARG A 61 -7.06 -16.58 -4.95
CA ARG A 61 -8.37 -17.21 -4.77
C ARG A 61 -8.92 -16.92 -3.39
N ASP A 62 -10.17 -16.44 -3.35
CA ASP A 62 -10.93 -16.24 -2.11
C ASP A 62 -11.41 -17.58 -1.50
N LEU A 63 -12.24 -17.51 -0.46
CA LEU A 63 -12.79 -18.70 0.21
C LEU A 63 -13.73 -19.52 -0.68
N HIS A 64 -14.25 -18.97 -1.75
CA HIS A 64 -15.14 -19.61 -2.73
C HIS A 64 -14.38 -20.07 -3.99
N GLY A 65 -13.06 -19.88 -4.02
CA GLY A 65 -12.21 -20.23 -5.17
C GLY A 65 -12.21 -19.21 -6.30
N LYS A 66 -12.87 -18.05 -6.14
CA LYS A 66 -12.88 -16.98 -7.14
C LYS A 66 -11.61 -16.14 -7.04
N MET A 67 -11.03 -15.77 -8.19
CA MET A 67 -9.93 -14.82 -8.23
C MET A 67 -10.39 -13.43 -7.80
N VAL A 68 -9.71 -12.85 -6.82
CA VAL A 68 -9.95 -11.49 -6.32
C VAL A 68 -8.65 -10.71 -6.33
N LEU A 69 -8.69 -9.50 -6.89
CA LEU A 69 -7.58 -8.58 -6.88
C LEU A 69 -7.43 -8.00 -5.47
N LEU A 70 -6.22 -8.06 -4.94
CA LEU A 70 -5.87 -7.40 -3.68
C LEU A 70 -5.57 -5.93 -3.95
N ASN A 71 -5.94 -5.04 -3.03
CA ASN A 71 -5.48 -3.66 -3.09
C ASN A 71 -4.02 -3.54 -2.60
N GLY A 72 -3.38 -2.40 -2.88
CA GLY A 72 -1.97 -2.21 -2.53
C GLY A 72 -1.69 -2.28 -1.02
N ASN A 73 -2.63 -1.83 -0.18
CA ASN A 73 -2.50 -1.98 1.27
C ASN A 73 -2.51 -3.45 1.69
N GLN A 74 -3.41 -4.26 1.16
CA GLN A 74 -3.49 -5.71 1.46
C GLN A 74 -2.21 -6.43 1.02
N THR A 75 -1.72 -6.11 -0.17
CA THR A 75 -0.48 -6.67 -0.70
C THR A 75 0.72 -6.29 0.17
N MET A 76 0.87 -5.00 0.49
CA MET A 76 1.92 -4.48 1.35
C MET A 76 1.89 -5.13 2.75
N LEU A 77 0.71 -5.22 3.38
CA LEU A 77 0.55 -5.82 4.70
C LEU A 77 0.97 -7.29 4.71
N MET A 78 0.54 -8.08 3.73
CA MET A 78 0.88 -9.51 3.64
C MET A 78 2.37 -9.72 3.43
N MET A 79 3.00 -8.95 2.55
CA MET A 79 4.44 -9.04 2.31
C MET A 79 5.24 -8.60 3.54
N THR A 80 4.84 -7.50 4.19
CA THR A 80 5.49 -7.01 5.42
C THR A 80 5.37 -8.03 6.55
N LYS A 81 4.17 -8.57 6.78
CA LYS A 81 3.95 -9.58 7.81
C LYS A 81 4.81 -10.83 7.57
N TYR A 82 4.88 -11.30 6.33
CA TYR A 82 5.70 -12.47 5.99
C TYR A 82 7.19 -12.22 6.26
N LEU A 83 7.71 -11.04 5.90
CA LEU A 83 9.09 -10.67 6.20
C LEU A 83 9.36 -10.63 7.72
N LEU A 84 8.43 -10.08 8.48
CA LEU A 84 8.52 -10.02 9.94
C LEU A 84 8.45 -11.41 10.57
N ASP A 85 7.60 -12.32 10.05
CA ASP A 85 7.56 -13.72 10.46
C ASP A 85 8.91 -14.40 10.23
N LYS A 86 9.47 -14.29 9.03
CA LYS A 86 10.76 -14.88 8.68
C LYS A 86 11.91 -14.30 9.48
N TRP A 87 11.88 -13.00 9.73
CA TRP A 87 12.86 -12.34 10.58
C TRP A 87 12.77 -12.85 12.04
N LYS A 88 11.55 -12.99 12.58
CA LYS A 88 11.32 -13.57 13.91
C LYS A 88 11.76 -15.04 14.00
N GLU A 89 11.48 -15.85 12.96
CA GLU A 89 11.92 -17.25 12.87
C GLU A 89 13.45 -17.41 12.91
N LYS A 90 14.19 -16.48 12.29
CA LYS A 90 15.66 -16.47 12.32
C LYS A 90 16.26 -16.15 13.69
N GLY A 91 15.51 -15.53 14.58
CA GLY A 91 15.97 -15.15 15.91
C GLY A 91 17.02 -14.03 15.93
N GLU A 92 17.13 -13.28 14.86
CA GLU A 92 18.15 -12.21 14.67
C GLU A 92 17.70 -10.84 15.20
N LYS A 93 16.82 -10.81 16.20
CA LYS A 93 16.30 -9.55 16.76
C LYS A 93 17.40 -8.75 17.45
N THR A 94 17.74 -7.58 16.92
CA THR A 94 18.72 -6.65 17.49
C THR A 94 18.07 -5.52 18.27
N GLY A 95 16.78 -5.27 18.06
CA GLY A 95 16.03 -4.16 18.63
C GLY A 95 16.18 -2.84 17.84
N HIS A 96 16.81 -2.91 16.68
CA HIS A 96 17.04 -1.75 15.79
C HIS A 96 16.33 -1.90 14.43
N GLU A 97 15.39 -2.82 14.32
CA GLU A 97 14.66 -3.08 13.09
C GLU A 97 13.51 -2.10 12.92
N PHE A 98 13.22 -1.76 11.67
CA PHE A 98 12.05 -0.98 11.33
C PHE A 98 11.38 -1.43 10.04
N ILE A 99 10.09 -1.16 9.95
CA ILE A 99 9.29 -1.19 8.72
C ILE A 99 8.82 0.22 8.40
N ALA A 100 8.51 0.49 7.13
CA ALA A 100 8.10 1.83 6.73
C ALA A 100 6.95 1.80 5.71
N SER A 101 6.13 2.85 5.74
CA SER A 101 5.17 3.16 4.68
C SER A 101 4.87 4.67 4.62
N THR A 102 3.82 5.05 3.91
CA THR A 102 3.45 6.45 3.72
C THR A 102 2.29 6.86 4.63
N ILE A 103 2.17 8.17 4.87
CA ILE A 103 1.07 8.76 5.65
C ILE A 103 -0.32 8.49 5.05
N VAL A 104 -0.39 8.13 3.76
CA VAL A 104 -1.65 7.83 3.06
C VAL A 104 -1.99 6.34 3.07
N SER A 105 -1.03 5.49 3.45
CA SER A 105 -1.20 4.03 3.55
C SER A 105 -2.01 3.63 4.79
N THR A 106 -2.33 2.33 4.87
CA THR A 106 -3.14 1.77 5.95
C THR A 106 -2.49 1.94 7.34
N PRO A 107 -3.25 2.33 8.37
CA PRO A 107 -2.75 2.39 9.74
C PRO A 107 -2.33 1.02 10.32
N LEU A 108 -2.75 -0.09 9.71
CA LEU A 108 -2.42 -1.44 10.17
C LEU A 108 -0.91 -1.74 10.10
N MET A 109 -0.14 -1.03 9.28
CA MET A 109 1.33 -1.12 9.28
C MET A 109 1.92 -0.81 10.66
N ARG A 110 1.37 0.21 11.35
CA ARG A 110 1.75 0.53 12.73
C ARG A 110 1.35 -0.61 13.70
N GLY A 111 0.18 -1.21 13.49
CA GLY A 111 -0.26 -2.38 14.26
C GLY A 111 0.68 -3.57 14.12
N LEU A 112 1.13 -3.87 12.90
CA LEU A 112 2.13 -4.91 12.66
C LEU A 112 3.45 -4.60 13.39
N ALA A 113 3.97 -3.39 13.25
CA ALA A 113 5.20 -3.00 13.94
C ALA A 113 5.12 -3.20 15.45
N GLN A 114 4.02 -2.78 16.05
CA GLN A 114 3.77 -2.97 17.50
C GLN A 114 3.71 -4.46 17.89
N GLY A 115 2.99 -5.28 17.11
CA GLY A 115 2.87 -6.72 17.39
C GLY A 115 4.18 -7.49 17.28
N TYR A 116 5.08 -7.06 16.39
CA TYR A 116 6.41 -7.66 16.25
C TYR A 116 7.48 -6.97 17.10
N GLY A 117 7.17 -5.84 17.71
CA GLY A 117 8.12 -5.07 18.54
C GLY A 117 9.27 -4.49 17.71
N VAL A 118 8.96 -4.00 16.51
CA VAL A 118 9.86 -3.24 15.63
C VAL A 118 9.38 -1.80 15.51
N GLU A 119 10.27 -0.89 15.11
CA GLU A 119 9.90 0.50 14.89
C GLU A 119 9.07 0.65 13.59
N TYR A 120 8.09 1.54 13.60
CA TYR A 120 7.37 1.97 12.41
C TYR A 120 7.75 3.39 12.03
N LYS A 121 8.23 3.57 10.81
CA LYS A 121 8.54 4.88 10.25
C LYS A 121 7.54 5.24 9.15
N GLU A 122 7.08 6.47 9.19
CA GLU A 122 6.05 6.98 8.28
C GLU A 122 6.55 8.23 7.56
N GLY A 123 6.39 8.26 6.24
CA GLY A 123 6.83 9.37 5.40
C GLY A 123 5.74 9.89 4.47
N LEU A 124 6.05 10.92 3.70
CA LEU A 124 5.21 11.37 2.60
C LEU A 124 5.13 10.30 1.52
N THR A 125 4.16 10.44 0.60
CA THR A 125 4.05 9.63 -0.61
C THR A 125 5.31 9.70 -1.47
N GLY A 126 5.75 8.56 -1.96
CA GLY A 126 6.92 8.39 -2.81
C GLY A 126 8.08 7.69 -2.11
N PHE A 127 8.62 6.67 -2.77
CA PHE A 127 9.67 5.79 -2.24
C PHE A 127 10.96 6.52 -1.84
N LYS A 128 11.22 7.70 -2.43
CA LYS A 128 12.33 8.57 -1.99
C LYS A 128 12.34 8.83 -0.47
N TRP A 129 11.16 8.84 0.16
CA TRP A 129 11.05 9.05 1.61
C TRP A 129 11.42 7.81 2.39
N ILE A 130 11.03 6.61 1.91
CA ILE A 130 11.45 5.33 2.50
C ILE A 130 12.97 5.16 2.34
N ALA A 131 13.50 5.40 1.13
CA ALA A 131 14.94 5.38 0.88
C ALA A 131 15.71 6.40 1.75
N LYS A 132 15.12 7.58 1.98
CA LYS A 132 15.67 8.58 2.89
C LYS A 132 15.73 8.08 4.33
N MET A 133 14.70 7.38 4.82
CA MET A 133 14.72 6.78 6.17
C MET A 133 15.85 5.78 6.33
N ILE A 134 16.09 4.92 5.35
CA ILE A 134 17.21 3.99 5.36
C ILE A 134 18.56 4.75 5.42
N LYS A 135 18.69 5.83 4.66
CA LYS A 135 19.88 6.67 4.64
C LYS A 135 20.10 7.42 5.96
N ASP A 136 19.03 7.96 6.54
CA ASP A 136 19.11 8.77 7.77
C ASP A 136 19.32 7.93 9.03
N PHE A 137 18.97 6.64 8.99
CA PHE A 137 19.11 5.71 10.11
C PHE A 137 20.03 4.54 9.76
N PRO A 138 21.33 4.77 9.44
CA PRO A 138 22.24 3.73 8.92
C PRO A 138 22.57 2.62 9.93
N ASN A 139 22.29 2.84 11.22
CA ASN A 139 22.47 1.85 12.28
C ASN A 139 21.20 1.02 12.55
N GLN A 140 20.14 1.25 11.79
CA GLN A 140 18.90 0.49 11.88
C GLN A 140 18.75 -0.42 10.66
N GLN A 141 18.09 -1.55 10.86
CA GLN A 141 17.82 -2.52 9.80
C GLN A 141 16.40 -2.32 9.24
N PHE A 142 16.31 -1.96 7.98
CA PHE A 142 15.03 -1.93 7.27
C PHE A 142 14.63 -3.36 6.88
N ILE A 143 13.47 -3.82 7.34
CA ILE A 143 12.93 -5.15 7.03
C ILE A 143 12.18 -5.15 5.70
N GLY A 144 11.33 -4.18 5.50
CA GLY A 144 10.52 -4.01 4.30
C GLY A 144 9.46 -2.94 4.49
N GLY A 145 8.83 -2.58 3.40
CA GLY A 145 7.75 -1.60 3.41
C GLY A 145 7.31 -1.21 2.02
N GLY A 146 6.25 -0.45 1.95
CA GLY A 146 5.63 -0.15 0.67
C GLY A 146 4.64 1.00 0.73
N GLU A 147 3.91 1.13 -0.36
CA GLU A 147 2.87 2.13 -0.55
C GLU A 147 1.55 1.45 -0.92
N GLU A 148 0.44 2.13 -0.63
CA GLU A 148 -0.89 1.72 -1.06
C GLU A 148 -1.03 1.64 -2.59
N SER A 149 -0.13 2.30 -3.32
CA SER A 149 -0.06 2.34 -4.78
C SER A 149 0.75 1.20 -5.39
N PHE A 150 0.75 0.03 -4.75
CA PHE A 150 1.29 -1.24 -5.27
C PHE A 150 2.83 -1.33 -5.34
N GLY A 151 3.55 -0.32 -4.86
CA GLY A 151 5.00 -0.38 -4.73
C GLY A 151 5.42 -1.05 -3.41
N PHE A 152 6.44 -1.94 -3.46
CA PHE A 152 7.00 -2.58 -2.28
C PHE A 152 8.52 -2.75 -2.40
N MET A 153 9.19 -2.74 -1.26
CA MET A 153 10.64 -2.92 -1.18
C MET A 153 10.96 -3.96 -0.10
N VAL A 154 11.74 -4.97 -0.49
CA VAL A 154 12.21 -6.05 0.38
C VAL A 154 13.62 -5.72 0.86
N GLY A 155 13.79 -5.41 2.15
CA GLY A 155 15.10 -5.02 2.66
C GLY A 155 15.65 -3.75 2.00
N ASP A 156 16.97 -3.54 2.07
CA ASP A 156 17.63 -2.30 1.64
C ASP A 156 18.66 -2.47 0.51
N PHE A 157 18.70 -3.64 -0.10
CA PHE A 157 19.65 -3.95 -1.18
C PHE A 157 19.31 -3.26 -2.51
N VAL A 158 18.00 -3.02 -2.79
CA VAL A 158 17.51 -2.09 -3.81
C VAL A 158 16.73 -1.00 -3.09
N ARG A 159 17.11 0.28 -3.28
CA ARG A 159 16.51 1.40 -2.55
C ARG A 159 15.39 2.10 -3.33
N ASP A 160 14.62 1.30 -4.02
CA ASP A 160 13.39 1.69 -4.70
C ASP A 160 12.41 0.50 -4.72
N LYS A 161 11.21 0.72 -5.21
CA LYS A 161 10.19 -0.30 -5.44
C LYS A 161 10.73 -1.36 -6.41
N ASP A 162 10.40 -2.61 -6.18
CA ASP A 162 10.87 -3.71 -7.01
C ASP A 162 9.77 -4.78 -7.11
N ALA A 163 9.14 -4.88 -8.29
CA ALA A 163 8.11 -5.85 -8.55
C ALA A 163 8.65 -7.28 -8.72
N GLU A 164 9.91 -7.47 -9.10
CA GLU A 164 10.51 -8.79 -9.28
C GLU A 164 10.69 -9.49 -7.93
N THR A 165 11.34 -8.82 -6.97
CA THR A 165 11.49 -9.37 -5.61
C THR A 165 10.15 -9.48 -4.90
N SER A 166 9.22 -8.55 -5.14
CA SER A 166 7.86 -8.60 -4.60
C SER A 166 7.08 -9.79 -5.15
N SER A 167 7.22 -10.12 -6.43
CA SER A 167 6.63 -11.32 -7.05
C SER A 167 7.14 -12.60 -6.41
N LEU A 168 8.45 -12.71 -6.23
CA LEU A 168 9.06 -13.87 -5.55
C LEU A 168 8.57 -13.99 -4.11
N LEU A 169 8.46 -12.89 -3.39
CA LEU A 169 7.95 -12.86 -2.02
C LEU A 169 6.50 -13.33 -1.96
N ALA A 170 5.64 -12.83 -2.83
CA ALA A 170 4.23 -13.22 -2.89
C ALA A 170 4.05 -14.69 -3.31
N MET A 171 4.88 -15.22 -4.22
CA MET A 171 4.92 -16.64 -4.55
C MET A 171 5.28 -17.49 -3.33
N ASN A 172 6.28 -17.08 -2.56
CA ASN A 172 6.68 -17.80 -1.34
C ASN A 172 5.56 -17.84 -0.31
N ILE A 173 4.86 -16.71 -0.10
CA ILE A 173 3.68 -16.65 0.78
C ILE A 173 2.62 -17.65 0.31
N ALA A 174 2.28 -17.66 -0.99
CA ALA A 174 1.27 -18.56 -1.54
C ALA A 174 1.69 -20.05 -1.43
N ALA A 175 2.95 -20.35 -1.75
CA ALA A 175 3.49 -21.71 -1.72
C ALA A 175 3.54 -22.26 -0.28
N GLU A 176 4.03 -21.49 0.68
CA GLU A 176 4.07 -21.91 2.09
C GLU A 176 2.66 -22.06 2.67
N ALA A 177 1.74 -21.15 2.35
CA ALA A 177 0.34 -21.29 2.76
C ALA A 177 -0.26 -22.57 2.20
N LYS A 178 -0.08 -22.87 0.92
CA LYS A 178 -0.57 -24.09 0.28
C LYS A 178 0.04 -25.36 0.89
N ALA A 179 1.33 -25.36 1.17
CA ALA A 179 2.01 -26.48 1.83
C ALA A 179 1.47 -26.77 3.23
N LYS A 180 0.92 -25.78 3.91
CA LYS A 180 0.27 -25.89 5.22
C LYS A 180 -1.25 -26.16 5.13
N GLY A 181 -1.79 -26.47 3.93
CA GLY A 181 -3.24 -26.67 3.72
C GLY A 181 -4.08 -25.40 3.82
N SER A 182 -3.44 -24.23 3.66
CA SER A 182 -4.05 -22.90 3.70
C SER A 182 -4.03 -22.26 2.29
N SER A 183 -4.25 -20.95 2.22
CA SER A 183 -4.08 -20.15 1.00
C SER A 183 -3.63 -18.73 1.37
N PHE A 184 -3.12 -17.99 0.40
CA PHE A 184 -2.76 -16.59 0.62
C PHE A 184 -3.91 -15.79 1.24
N PHE A 185 -5.12 -15.96 0.72
CA PHE A 185 -6.32 -15.27 1.23
C PHE A 185 -6.65 -15.66 2.68
N LYS A 186 -6.53 -16.94 3.03
CA LYS A 186 -6.74 -17.41 4.42
C LYS A 186 -5.70 -16.83 5.37
N GLU A 187 -4.43 -16.75 4.96
CA GLU A 187 -3.39 -16.13 5.77
C GLU A 187 -3.64 -14.62 5.97
N MET A 188 -4.18 -13.93 4.95
CA MET A 188 -4.61 -12.54 5.08
C MET A 188 -5.75 -12.39 6.10
N LEU A 189 -6.74 -13.29 6.10
CA LEU A 189 -7.82 -13.26 7.09
C LEU A 189 -7.29 -13.53 8.51
N LYS A 190 -6.31 -14.42 8.68
CA LYS A 190 -5.66 -14.65 9.99
C LYS A 190 -4.92 -13.39 10.46
N MET A 191 -4.23 -12.69 9.55
CA MET A 191 -3.59 -11.41 9.87
C MET A 191 -4.61 -10.40 10.40
N TYR A 192 -5.77 -10.27 9.74
CA TYR A 192 -6.83 -9.38 10.20
C TYR A 192 -7.44 -9.83 11.55
N GLN A 193 -7.54 -11.13 11.82
CA GLN A 193 -7.98 -11.63 13.13
C GLN A 193 -6.99 -11.28 14.25
N GLU A 194 -5.70 -11.29 13.94
CA GLU A 194 -4.64 -11.03 14.92
C GLU A 194 -4.43 -9.53 15.18
N PHE A 195 -4.44 -8.71 14.13
CA PHE A 195 -4.04 -7.30 14.18
C PHE A 195 -5.20 -6.30 13.98
N GLY A 196 -6.39 -6.78 13.68
CA GLY A 196 -7.57 -5.96 13.39
C GLY A 196 -7.88 -5.86 11.89
N LEU A 197 -9.17 -5.72 11.59
CA LEU A 197 -9.65 -5.53 10.22
C LEU A 197 -9.63 -4.04 9.87
N TYR A 198 -8.88 -3.71 8.82
CA TYR A 198 -8.95 -2.41 8.15
C TYR A 198 -9.48 -2.62 6.73
N GLN A 199 -10.46 -1.81 6.36
CA GLN A 199 -11.04 -1.82 5.04
C GLN A 199 -10.85 -0.44 4.41
N GLU A 200 -10.16 -0.41 3.29
CA GLU A 200 -9.84 0.83 2.58
C GLU A 200 -10.71 0.97 1.33
N HIS A 201 -10.97 2.21 0.96
CA HIS A 201 -11.63 2.58 -0.28
C HIS A 201 -10.91 3.77 -0.92
N LEU A 202 -10.57 3.64 -2.19
CA LEU A 202 -9.94 4.70 -2.97
C LEU A 202 -10.99 5.45 -3.80
N ILE A 203 -11.01 6.77 -3.67
CA ILE A 203 -11.76 7.67 -4.55
C ILE A 203 -10.75 8.46 -5.38
N SER A 204 -10.66 8.16 -6.67
CA SER A 204 -9.78 8.87 -7.59
C SER A 204 -10.55 9.90 -8.40
N VAL A 205 -10.12 11.16 -8.34
CA VAL A 205 -10.70 12.27 -9.10
C VAL A 205 -9.64 12.80 -10.07
N VAL A 206 -9.83 12.54 -11.35
CA VAL A 206 -8.91 12.99 -12.40
C VAL A 206 -9.46 14.23 -13.09
N LYS A 207 -8.69 15.30 -13.13
CA LYS A 207 -8.97 16.53 -13.85
C LYS A 207 -7.84 16.83 -14.82
N LYS A 208 -8.15 17.15 -16.07
CA LYS A 208 -7.16 17.36 -17.13
C LYS A 208 -6.95 18.85 -17.43
N GLY A 209 -5.74 19.20 -17.85
CA GLY A 209 -5.37 20.55 -18.28
C GLY A 209 -5.19 21.55 -17.13
N VAL A 210 -4.91 22.78 -17.48
CA VAL A 210 -4.64 23.88 -16.53
C VAL A 210 -5.86 24.15 -15.64
N SER A 211 -7.04 24.24 -16.23
CA SER A 211 -8.29 24.44 -15.46
C SER A 211 -8.54 23.30 -14.47
N GLY A 212 -8.20 22.05 -14.85
CA GLY A 212 -8.31 20.90 -13.95
C GLY A 212 -7.36 21.00 -12.74
N ALA A 213 -6.15 21.50 -12.93
CA ALA A 213 -5.21 21.74 -11.84
C ALA A 213 -5.75 22.83 -10.87
N GLU A 214 -6.35 23.90 -11.40
CA GLU A 214 -6.98 24.96 -10.60
C GLU A 214 -8.18 24.44 -9.82
N GLU A 215 -9.03 23.60 -10.42
CA GLU A 215 -10.15 22.96 -9.74
C GLU A 215 -9.67 22.09 -8.56
N ILE A 216 -8.63 21.26 -8.76
CA ILE A 216 -8.05 20.44 -7.69
C ILE A 216 -7.48 21.32 -6.56
N ALA A 217 -6.76 22.38 -6.90
CA ALA A 217 -6.23 23.32 -5.92
C ALA A 217 -7.36 23.97 -5.10
N GLN A 218 -8.45 24.36 -5.77
CA GLN A 218 -9.63 24.93 -5.10
C GLN A 218 -10.35 23.94 -4.21
N MET A 219 -10.44 22.64 -4.61
CA MET A 219 -11.00 21.58 -3.76
C MET A 219 -10.22 21.46 -2.44
N MET A 220 -8.90 21.40 -2.50
CA MET A 220 -8.05 21.32 -1.31
C MET A 220 -8.16 22.56 -0.42
N LYS A 221 -8.26 23.74 -1.02
CA LYS A 221 -8.50 25.01 -0.30
C LYS A 221 -9.84 24.97 0.43
N ASN A 222 -10.90 24.56 -0.25
CA ASN A 222 -12.25 24.44 0.33
C ASN A 222 -12.29 23.48 1.53
N LEU A 223 -11.59 22.34 1.44
CA LEU A 223 -11.49 21.37 2.54
C LEU A 223 -10.77 21.96 3.77
N ARG A 224 -9.82 22.90 3.57
CA ARG A 224 -9.14 23.59 4.67
C ARG A 224 -10.00 24.67 5.30
N GLU A 225 -10.70 25.47 4.47
CA GLU A 225 -11.55 26.57 4.92
C GLU A 225 -12.85 26.05 5.56
N ASN A 226 -13.38 24.94 5.06
CA ASN A 226 -14.62 24.30 5.50
C ASN A 226 -14.39 22.82 5.85
N PRO A 227 -13.69 22.54 6.95
CA PRO A 227 -13.36 21.16 7.30
C PRO A 227 -14.60 20.28 7.46
N VAL A 228 -14.49 19.03 7.00
CA VAL A 228 -15.54 18.02 7.15
C VAL A 228 -15.72 17.72 8.63
N LYS A 229 -16.97 17.77 9.12
CA LYS A 229 -17.31 17.54 10.53
C LYS A 229 -17.70 16.08 10.83
N THR A 230 -18.16 15.37 9.81
CA THR A 230 -18.60 13.98 9.93
C THR A 230 -18.16 13.19 8.71
N LEU A 231 -17.71 11.95 8.91
CA LEU A 231 -17.37 10.98 7.87
C LEU A 231 -18.12 9.69 8.16
N VAL A 232 -18.82 9.13 7.17
CA VAL A 232 -19.63 7.90 7.28
C VAL A 232 -20.51 7.84 8.53
N GLY A 233 -21.05 8.99 8.97
CA GLY A 233 -21.86 9.11 10.18
C GLY A 233 -21.06 9.19 11.50
N GLU A 234 -19.75 9.26 11.46
CA GLU A 234 -18.85 9.39 12.61
C GLU A 234 -18.34 10.81 12.76
N GLN A 235 -18.13 11.27 13.98
CA GLN A 235 -17.63 12.61 14.26
C GLN A 235 -16.13 12.72 13.96
N VAL A 236 -15.72 13.73 13.20
CA VAL A 236 -14.30 14.06 13.02
C VAL A 236 -13.79 14.72 14.30
N VAL A 237 -12.74 14.13 14.88
CA VAL A 237 -12.16 14.58 16.17
C VAL A 237 -10.75 15.13 16.03
N ARG A 238 -10.05 14.84 14.91
CA ARG A 238 -8.72 15.37 14.64
C ARG A 238 -8.52 15.61 13.15
N ILE A 239 -7.81 16.69 12.83
CA ILE A 239 -7.39 17.04 11.47
C ILE A 239 -5.88 17.27 11.48
N GLU A 240 -5.18 16.68 10.52
CA GLU A 240 -3.78 16.91 10.24
C GLU A 240 -3.64 17.64 8.90
N ASP A 241 -3.11 18.86 8.91
CA ASP A 241 -2.79 19.61 7.69
C ASP A 241 -1.27 19.67 7.50
N TYR A 242 -0.78 18.90 6.55
CA TYR A 242 0.64 18.82 6.24
C TYR A 242 1.17 20.05 5.51
N GLN A 243 0.30 20.89 4.94
CA GLN A 243 0.73 22.15 4.34
C GLN A 243 1.12 23.20 5.41
N THR A 244 0.42 23.20 6.52
CA THR A 244 0.69 24.06 7.67
C THR A 244 1.57 23.40 8.73
N SER A 245 1.76 22.07 8.63
CA SER A 245 2.45 21.22 9.63
C SER A 245 1.77 21.25 11.00
N VAL A 246 0.42 21.26 11.03
CA VAL A 246 -0.37 21.31 12.27
C VAL A 246 -1.33 20.13 12.33
N SER A 247 -1.33 19.45 13.47
CA SER A 247 -2.36 18.50 13.89
C SER A 247 -3.23 19.17 14.93
N ARG A 248 -4.54 19.26 14.68
CA ARG A 248 -5.52 19.90 15.57
C ARG A 248 -6.51 18.88 16.10
N ASN A 249 -6.61 18.78 17.41
CA ASN A 249 -7.70 18.07 18.07
C ASN A 249 -8.94 18.97 18.14
N LEU A 250 -10.03 18.55 17.52
CA LEU A 250 -11.26 19.36 17.44
C LEU A 250 -12.10 19.33 18.73
N LEU A 251 -11.84 18.38 19.62
CA LEU A 251 -12.56 18.27 20.90
C LEU A 251 -11.93 19.18 21.96
N THR A 252 -10.60 19.26 21.98
CA THR A 252 -9.86 20.03 23.00
C THR A 252 -9.37 21.39 22.49
N GLY A 253 -9.29 21.56 21.16
CA GLY A 253 -8.68 22.73 20.51
C GLY A 253 -7.14 22.70 20.55
N GLU A 254 -6.54 21.64 21.07
CA GLU A 254 -5.07 21.50 21.13
C GLU A 254 -4.47 21.37 19.75
N GLU A 255 -3.37 22.06 19.52
CA GLU A 255 -2.58 21.99 18.30
C GLU A 255 -1.19 21.44 18.62
N THR A 256 -0.74 20.49 17.79
CA THR A 256 0.62 19.94 17.85
C THR A 256 1.30 20.04 16.50
N LYS A 257 2.62 20.15 16.51
CA LYS A 257 3.42 20.23 15.29
C LYS A 257 3.54 18.84 14.64
N ILE A 258 3.45 18.81 13.31
CA ILE A 258 3.76 17.62 12.51
C ILE A 258 5.23 17.74 12.04
N ASP A 259 6.06 16.75 12.40
CA ASP A 259 7.50 16.74 12.06
C ASP A 259 7.83 16.11 10.70
N ILE A 260 6.82 15.85 9.88
CA ILE A 260 6.98 15.42 8.48
C ILE A 260 7.07 16.66 7.57
N PRO A 261 7.87 16.64 6.49
CA PRO A 261 7.97 17.76 5.56
C PRO A 261 6.62 18.20 5.01
N LYS A 262 6.53 19.50 4.66
CA LYS A 262 5.28 20.08 4.13
C LYS A 262 4.84 19.40 2.83
N SER A 263 3.55 19.14 2.74
CA SER A 263 2.91 18.57 1.55
C SER A 263 1.44 18.99 1.48
N ASN A 264 0.85 18.97 0.29
CA ASN A 264 -0.57 19.27 0.12
C ASN A 264 -1.45 18.08 0.46
N VAL A 265 -1.44 17.70 1.73
CA VAL A 265 -2.19 16.56 2.29
C VAL A 265 -3.02 17.03 3.47
N LEU A 266 -4.25 16.54 3.56
CA LEU A 266 -5.13 16.64 4.71
C LEU A 266 -5.53 15.24 5.16
N ILE A 267 -5.47 14.99 6.47
CA ILE A 267 -5.94 13.74 7.05
C ILE A 267 -6.97 14.05 8.14
N TYR A 268 -8.09 13.38 8.07
CA TYR A 268 -9.18 13.46 9.03
C TYR A 268 -9.28 12.15 9.81
N TYR A 269 -9.46 12.24 11.11
CA TYR A 269 -9.69 11.08 11.99
C TYR A 269 -11.01 11.24 12.72
N THR A 270 -11.78 10.16 12.78
CA THR A 270 -13.05 10.13 13.50
C THR A 270 -12.90 9.56 14.90
N ASP A 271 -13.95 9.73 15.71
CA ASP A 271 -14.08 9.16 17.06
C ASP A 271 -14.10 7.63 17.09
N LYS A 272 -14.42 6.98 15.95
CA LYS A 272 -14.42 5.51 15.81
C LYS A 272 -13.21 4.95 15.07
N GLY A 273 -12.24 5.81 14.71
CA GLY A 273 -10.98 5.40 14.11
C GLY A 273 -10.95 5.38 12.58
N THR A 274 -12.01 5.86 11.91
CA THR A 274 -11.95 6.07 10.47
C THR A 274 -10.92 7.14 10.14
N LYS A 275 -10.03 6.84 9.19
CA LYS A 275 -9.03 7.76 8.64
C LYS A 275 -9.41 8.09 7.20
N ALA A 276 -9.60 9.35 6.88
CA ALA A 276 -9.79 9.82 5.50
C ALA A 276 -8.62 10.72 5.10
N VAL A 277 -8.03 10.43 3.95
CA VAL A 277 -6.90 11.17 3.40
C VAL A 277 -7.31 11.87 2.13
N SER A 278 -7.03 13.16 2.03
CA SER A 278 -7.14 13.93 0.79
C SER A 278 -5.76 14.45 0.42
N TYR A 279 -5.28 14.05 -0.75
CA TYR A 279 -4.00 14.53 -1.26
C TYR A 279 -4.03 14.72 -2.77
N THR A 280 -3.13 15.53 -3.28
CA THR A 280 -3.02 15.80 -4.71
C THR A 280 -1.75 15.17 -5.25
N HIS A 281 -1.91 14.43 -6.36
CA HIS A 281 -0.79 13.89 -7.11
C HIS A 281 -0.77 14.53 -8.51
N LEU A 282 0.25 15.35 -8.77
CA LEU A 282 0.48 15.88 -10.11
C LEU A 282 1.28 14.83 -10.89
N ARG A 283 0.61 14.18 -11.85
CA ARG A 283 1.32 13.38 -12.86
C ARG A 283 1.69 14.31 -14.02
N ALA A 284 2.95 14.32 -14.39
CA ALA A 284 3.46 15.04 -15.55
C ALA A 284 2.91 14.45 -16.86
#